data_5c103734a028c779c9aca9d52a024972
#
_entry.id   5c103734a028c779c9aca9d52a024972
#
_cell.length_a   1.000
_cell.length_b   1.000
_cell.length_c   1.000
_cell.angle_alpha   90.00
_cell.angle_beta   90.00
_cell.angle_gamma   90.00
#
_symmetry.space_group_name_H-M   'P 1'
#
loop_
_entity.id
_entity.type
_entity.pdbx_description
1 polymer ?
#
loop_
_entity_poly.entity_id
_entity_poly.type
_entity_poly.pdbx_seq_one_letter_code
_entity_poly.pdbx_strand_id
1 'polypeptide(L)'
;MADKQNALYKLFAKYGSIKELKSGEDLFTFDSKAKKVYFILKGKINLFIKTENGEEKKIDILNSGDILGETALLDNSKHTSRAKISSDTNLLVFTPKNFKKLLAKQPDLTEKIIKNLSKRIQILQTPNSLKSEKNNQAEDNKKDYKYKNIADIKNFYLKGHQNYNQKASEEFEHYLYTKEIKCPVCSNKMEVKKIRNSRLKLKEIRDDLRPIYKDFKPHWYKVWSCPDCFYTAPKRSFFDLNKKNKKNIKDNFKGMIQNILGENYKPKFQEPRSLNEVFDAYYMAIKLFDLINASKKDYAYLWLRISWLYEDANEDKLVEKSSYKAMEYLRDFYYEDDSSSLSNNQTNKLILLLAVLFYKHNKPDQAIPLLNDLIHENITKKVHRKKARDLFLKIREEQRNENN
;
A
#
# COMPACT_ATOMS: atom_id res chain seq x y z
N MET A 1 21.93 8.26 3.96
CA MET A 1 20.54 8.23 4.52
C MET A 1 20.45 8.81 5.91
N ALA A 2 21.36 8.54 6.82
CA ALA A 2 21.45 9.24 8.11
C ALA A 2 21.46 10.77 7.97
N ASP A 3 22.04 11.32 6.91
CA ASP A 3 22.08 12.76 6.67
C ASP A 3 20.75 13.38 6.24
N LYS A 4 19.88 12.68 5.49
CA LYS A 4 18.55 13.21 5.09
C LYS A 4 17.53 13.12 6.25
N GLN A 5 17.54 12.04 7.02
CA GLN A 5 16.77 11.96 8.27
C GLN A 5 17.28 12.99 9.29
N ASN A 6 18.58 13.15 9.40
CA ASN A 6 19.20 14.16 10.23
C ASN A 6 18.90 15.59 9.75
N ALA A 7 18.81 15.82 8.44
CA ALA A 7 18.42 17.10 7.84
C ALA A 7 16.92 17.40 8.06
N LEU A 8 16.05 16.42 7.93
CA LEU A 8 14.61 16.55 8.19
C LEU A 8 14.36 16.79 9.69
N TYR A 9 15.05 16.04 10.54
CA TYR A 9 14.99 16.20 12.00
C TYR A 9 15.53 17.58 12.43
N LYS A 10 16.65 18.03 11.86
CA LYS A 10 17.19 19.39 12.08
C LYS A 10 16.22 20.47 11.58
N LEU A 11 15.57 20.25 10.45
CA LEU A 11 14.57 21.17 9.91
C LEU A 11 13.34 21.25 10.84
N PHE A 12 12.83 20.12 11.31
CA PHE A 12 11.71 20.07 12.26
C PHE A 12 12.09 20.68 13.62
N ALA A 13 13.28 20.37 14.13
CA ALA A 13 13.78 20.94 15.39
C ALA A 13 13.96 22.48 15.33
N LYS A 14 14.24 23.02 14.12
CA LYS A 14 14.36 24.49 13.92
C LYS A 14 13.01 25.22 14.05
N TYR A 15 11.90 24.55 13.75
CA TYR A 15 10.55 25.18 13.71
C TYR A 15 9.64 24.71 14.83
N GLY A 16 9.95 23.60 15.51
CA GLY A 16 9.15 23.02 16.59
C GLY A 16 9.95 22.73 17.86
N SER A 17 9.24 22.43 18.93
CA SER A 17 9.79 21.93 20.18
C SER A 17 9.29 20.52 20.47
N ILE A 18 10.08 19.70 21.12
CA ILE A 18 9.69 18.34 21.52
C ILE A 18 8.85 18.43 22.79
N LYS A 19 7.75 17.66 22.86
CA LYS A 19 6.92 17.46 24.04
C LYS A 19 6.67 15.98 24.23
N GLU A 20 6.85 15.50 25.45
CA GLU A 20 6.53 14.14 25.85
C GLU A 20 5.26 14.13 26.70
N LEU A 21 4.41 13.16 26.47
CA LEU A 21 3.15 12.96 27.18
C LEU A 21 2.97 11.48 27.51
N LYS A 22 2.39 11.25 28.68
CA LYS A 22 2.14 9.90 29.19
C LYS A 22 0.76 9.40 28.76
N SER A 23 0.61 8.08 28.68
CA SER A 23 -0.68 7.45 28.42
C SER A 23 -1.74 7.94 29.40
N GLY A 24 -2.93 8.27 28.88
CA GLY A 24 -4.06 8.77 29.67
C GLY A 24 -4.18 10.30 29.72
N GLU A 25 -3.13 11.07 29.40
CA GLU A 25 -3.16 12.53 29.39
C GLU A 25 -3.96 13.07 28.17
N ASP A 26 -4.57 14.25 28.34
CA ASP A 26 -5.17 14.98 27.24
C ASP A 26 -4.14 15.94 26.61
N LEU A 27 -4.01 15.85 25.30
CA LEU A 27 -3.19 16.80 24.55
C LEU A 27 -3.94 18.13 24.37
N PHE A 28 -5.23 18.05 24.07
CA PHE A 28 -6.19 19.15 24.08
C PHE A 28 -7.62 18.63 24.25
N THR A 29 -8.50 19.49 24.73
CA THR A 29 -9.90 19.18 24.98
C THR A 29 -10.83 20.00 24.10
N PHE A 30 -12.10 19.63 24.05
CA PHE A 30 -13.14 20.42 23.37
C PHE A 30 -13.14 21.87 23.86
N ASP A 31 -13.42 22.79 22.97
CA ASP A 31 -13.56 24.23 23.21
C ASP A 31 -12.31 24.94 23.73
N SER A 32 -11.20 24.18 23.95
CA SER A 32 -9.93 24.80 24.28
C SER A 32 -9.34 25.55 23.09
N LYS A 33 -8.64 26.67 23.34
CA LYS A 33 -8.03 27.49 22.27
C LYS A 33 -7.02 26.71 21.46
N ALA A 34 -7.20 26.61 20.15
CA ALA A 34 -6.30 25.97 19.22
C ALA A 34 -5.09 26.88 18.95
N LYS A 35 -3.97 26.65 19.65
CA LYS A 35 -2.75 27.49 19.56
C LYS A 35 -1.57 26.79 18.95
N LYS A 36 -1.61 25.47 18.79
CA LYS A 36 -0.46 24.64 18.39
C LYS A 36 -0.86 23.59 17.39
N VAL A 37 0.07 23.24 16.51
CA VAL A 37 0.00 22.10 15.62
C VAL A 37 0.99 21.06 16.12
N TYR A 38 0.62 19.80 16.06
CA TYR A 38 1.37 18.69 16.62
C TYR A 38 1.68 17.65 15.54
N PHE A 39 2.91 17.15 15.52
CA PHE A 39 3.34 16.04 14.68
C PHE A 39 3.79 14.89 15.60
N ILE A 40 3.26 13.70 15.40
CA ILE A 40 3.55 12.53 16.25
C ILE A 40 4.86 11.90 15.80
N LEU A 41 5.90 11.96 16.64
CA LEU A 41 7.16 11.28 16.40
C LEU A 41 7.09 9.80 16.79
N LYS A 42 6.45 9.53 17.94
CA LYS A 42 6.28 8.18 18.50
C LYS A 42 5.04 8.16 19.36
N GLY A 43 4.33 7.04 19.40
CA GLY A 43 3.16 6.83 20.25
C GLY A 43 1.85 6.79 19.49
N LYS A 44 0.72 6.88 20.23
CA LYS A 44 -0.64 6.83 19.68
C LYS A 44 -1.56 7.80 20.43
N ILE A 45 -2.45 8.44 19.68
CA ILE A 45 -3.42 9.41 20.19
C ILE A 45 -4.82 9.03 19.70
N ASN A 46 -5.78 8.92 20.60
CA ASN A 46 -7.19 8.76 20.25
C ASN A 46 -7.85 10.14 20.06
N LEU A 47 -8.56 10.30 18.95
CA LEU A 47 -9.31 11.53 18.63
C LEU A 47 -10.81 11.28 18.84
N PHE A 48 -11.46 12.20 19.58
CA PHE A 48 -12.87 12.13 19.91
C PHE A 48 -13.61 13.39 19.43
N ILE A 49 -14.86 13.23 19.02
CA ILE A 49 -15.81 14.33 18.75
C ILE A 49 -17.02 14.21 19.67
N LYS A 50 -17.75 15.32 19.85
CA LYS A 50 -19.09 15.29 20.46
C LYS A 50 -20.11 14.93 19.39
N THR A 51 -21.01 14.00 19.71
CA THR A 51 -22.21 13.71 18.92
C THR A 51 -23.27 14.77 19.17
N GLU A 52 -24.34 14.78 18.38
CA GLU A 52 -25.51 15.67 18.58
C GLU A 52 -26.12 15.50 19.97
N ASN A 53 -26.01 14.33 20.58
CA ASN A 53 -26.50 14.04 21.93
C ASN A 53 -25.50 14.43 23.04
N GLY A 54 -24.37 15.06 22.69
CA GLY A 54 -23.33 15.46 23.64
C GLY A 54 -22.37 14.37 24.09
N GLU A 55 -22.54 13.13 23.63
CA GLU A 55 -21.63 12.01 23.95
C GLU A 55 -20.32 12.10 23.20
N GLU A 56 -19.23 11.63 23.83
CA GLU A 56 -17.92 11.56 23.17
C GLU A 56 -17.83 10.30 22.30
N LYS A 57 -17.61 10.47 21.00
CA LYS A 57 -17.38 9.39 20.05
C LYS A 57 -15.95 9.43 19.55
N LYS A 58 -15.23 8.30 19.70
CA LYS A 58 -13.90 8.15 19.11
C LYS A 58 -14.03 8.00 17.58
N ILE A 59 -13.34 8.87 16.84
CA ILE A 59 -13.41 8.91 15.37
C ILE A 59 -12.11 8.43 14.69
N ASP A 60 -10.95 8.55 15.38
CA ASP A 60 -9.68 8.20 14.76
C ASP A 60 -8.66 7.75 15.81
N ILE A 61 -7.64 7.01 15.37
CA ILE A 61 -6.43 6.67 16.12
C ILE A 61 -5.24 7.15 15.31
N LEU A 62 -4.58 8.17 15.83
CA LEU A 62 -3.42 8.79 15.19
C LEU A 62 -2.15 8.10 15.64
N ASN A 63 -1.24 7.84 14.71
CA ASN A 63 0.00 7.11 14.91
C ASN A 63 1.22 7.99 14.58
N SER A 64 2.41 7.45 14.80
CA SER A 64 3.65 8.12 14.38
C SER A 64 3.57 8.56 12.91
N GLY A 65 3.96 9.82 12.66
CA GLY A 65 3.89 10.45 11.35
C GLY A 65 2.59 11.20 11.07
N ASP A 66 1.57 11.12 11.93
CA ASP A 66 0.32 11.88 11.75
C ASP A 66 0.41 13.29 12.35
N ILE A 67 -0.49 14.18 11.86
CA ILE A 67 -0.58 15.57 12.28
C ILE A 67 -1.96 15.83 12.88
N LEU A 68 -2.00 16.63 13.93
CA LEU A 68 -3.23 17.05 14.58
C LEU A 68 -3.09 18.49 15.12
N GLY A 69 -4.25 19.10 15.45
CA GLY A 69 -4.30 20.49 15.88
C GLY A 69 -4.25 21.48 14.73
N GLU A 70 -4.54 21.06 13.51
CA GLU A 70 -4.62 21.87 12.29
C GLU A 70 -5.62 23.03 12.40
N THR A 71 -6.61 22.93 13.27
CA THR A 71 -7.53 24.03 13.59
C THR A 71 -6.81 25.26 14.12
N ALA A 72 -5.61 25.11 14.68
CA ALA A 72 -4.77 26.25 15.09
C ALA A 72 -4.28 27.12 13.92
N LEU A 73 -4.43 26.64 12.68
CA LEU A 73 -4.11 27.41 11.46
C LEU A 73 -5.21 28.41 11.09
N LEU A 74 -6.41 28.26 11.68
CA LEU A 74 -7.54 29.17 11.54
C LEU A 74 -7.48 30.23 12.66
N ASP A 75 -7.76 31.45 12.33
CA ASP A 75 -7.69 32.53 13.30
C ASP A 75 -8.81 32.38 14.37
N ASN A 76 -8.43 32.59 15.65
CA ASN A 76 -9.31 32.50 16.81
C ASN A 76 -10.09 31.19 16.98
N SER A 77 -9.62 30.09 16.40
CA SER A 77 -10.30 28.80 16.47
C SER A 77 -10.19 28.12 17.83
N LYS A 78 -11.18 27.29 18.13
CA LYS A 78 -11.16 26.36 19.25
C LYS A 78 -11.12 24.93 18.72
N HIS A 79 -10.62 23.99 19.53
CA HIS A 79 -10.66 22.58 19.16
C HIS A 79 -12.09 22.05 19.20
N THR A 80 -12.56 21.49 18.09
CA THR A 80 -13.86 20.82 17.97
C THR A 80 -13.78 19.34 18.36
N SER A 81 -12.59 18.88 18.73
CA SER A 81 -12.27 17.51 19.10
C SER A 81 -11.44 17.47 20.38
N ARG A 82 -11.40 16.29 21.02
CA ARG A 82 -10.50 15.98 22.12
C ARG A 82 -9.46 14.98 21.66
N ALA A 83 -8.21 15.21 22.00
CA ALA A 83 -7.11 14.31 21.71
C ALA A 83 -6.54 13.74 23.01
N LYS A 84 -6.69 12.42 23.22
CA LYS A 84 -6.24 11.70 24.41
C LYS A 84 -5.09 10.74 24.07
N ILE A 85 -4.02 10.80 24.84
CA ILE A 85 -2.84 9.95 24.67
C ILE A 85 -3.20 8.50 24.99
N SER A 86 -2.98 7.60 24.02
CA SER A 86 -3.29 6.17 24.16
C SER A 86 -2.08 5.32 24.52
N SER A 87 -0.86 5.79 24.25
CA SER A 87 0.42 5.22 24.69
C SER A 87 1.42 6.35 24.84
N ASP A 88 2.46 6.18 25.65
CA ASP A 88 3.51 7.20 25.81
C ASP A 88 3.93 7.78 24.46
N THR A 89 3.84 9.10 24.31
CA THR A 89 3.90 9.78 23.02
C THR A 89 4.89 10.93 23.04
N ASN A 90 5.74 10.97 22.01
CA ASN A 90 6.64 12.08 21.73
C ASN A 90 6.12 12.88 20.54
N LEU A 91 5.97 14.19 20.72
CA LEU A 91 5.42 15.11 19.73
C LEU A 91 6.42 16.20 19.38
N LEU A 92 6.39 16.62 18.12
CA LEU A 92 6.88 17.95 17.73
C LEU A 92 5.70 18.95 17.76
N VAL A 93 5.91 20.05 18.46
CA VAL A 93 4.92 21.08 18.70
C VAL A 93 5.31 22.35 17.97
N PHE A 94 4.43 22.85 17.12
CA PHE A 94 4.66 24.04 16.30
C PHE A 94 3.67 25.16 16.63
N THR A 95 4.15 26.39 16.55
CA THR A 95 3.24 27.54 16.43
C THR A 95 2.66 27.57 15.00
N PRO A 96 1.46 28.14 14.77
CA PRO A 96 0.89 28.28 13.43
C PRO A 96 1.86 28.96 12.44
N LYS A 97 2.53 30.02 12.88
CA LYS A 97 3.51 30.76 12.06
C LYS A 97 4.68 29.87 11.60
N ASN A 98 5.25 29.10 12.53
CA ASN A 98 6.37 28.21 12.23
C ASN A 98 5.94 27.04 11.36
N PHE A 99 4.73 26.52 11.59
CA PHE A 99 4.18 25.43 10.80
C PHE A 99 3.89 25.87 9.36
N LYS A 100 3.32 27.06 9.13
CA LYS A 100 3.15 27.64 7.79
C LYS A 100 4.48 27.77 7.05
N LYS A 101 5.56 28.20 7.75
CA LYS A 101 6.93 28.26 7.17
C LYS A 101 7.49 26.88 6.83
N LEU A 102 7.17 25.86 7.63
CA LEU A 102 7.56 24.48 7.36
C LEU A 102 6.84 23.91 6.14
N LEU A 103 5.53 24.13 6.02
CA LEU A 103 4.72 23.69 4.88
C LEU A 103 5.21 24.31 3.56
N ALA A 104 5.58 25.58 3.56
CA ALA A 104 6.13 26.25 2.40
C ALA A 104 7.46 25.61 1.88
N LYS A 105 8.17 24.92 2.77
CA LYS A 105 9.45 24.24 2.44
C LYS A 105 9.30 22.74 2.21
N GLN A 106 8.15 22.17 2.55
CA GLN A 106 7.86 20.74 2.49
C GLN A 106 6.44 20.51 1.92
N PRO A 107 6.25 20.60 0.60
CA PRO A 107 4.93 20.42 -0.05
C PRO A 107 4.29 19.06 0.26
N ASP A 108 5.08 18.00 0.41
CA ASP A 108 4.61 16.64 0.73
C ASP A 108 3.86 16.58 2.07
N LEU A 109 4.25 17.43 3.03
CA LEU A 109 3.55 17.56 4.32
C LEU A 109 2.15 18.14 4.14
N THR A 110 2.00 19.07 3.21
CA THR A 110 0.70 19.68 2.88
C THR A 110 -0.25 18.64 2.28
N GLU A 111 0.23 17.83 1.34
CA GLU A 111 -0.57 16.74 0.74
C GLU A 111 -1.01 15.74 1.81
N LYS A 112 -0.15 15.38 2.75
CA LYS A 112 -0.45 14.47 3.86
C LYS A 112 -1.55 15.04 4.78
N ILE A 113 -1.49 16.32 5.09
CA ILE A 113 -2.53 17.01 5.89
C ILE A 113 -3.87 16.96 5.16
N ILE A 114 -3.90 17.32 3.87
CA ILE A 114 -5.11 17.29 3.06
C ILE A 114 -5.72 15.89 3.03
N LYS A 115 -4.93 14.85 2.82
CA LYS A 115 -5.39 13.45 2.86
C LYS A 115 -6.00 13.06 4.21
N ASN A 116 -5.35 13.43 5.31
CA ASN A 116 -5.85 13.14 6.66
C ASN A 116 -7.16 13.88 6.97
N LEU A 117 -7.27 15.15 6.59
CA LEU A 117 -8.49 15.94 6.74
C LEU A 117 -9.64 15.38 5.89
N SER A 118 -9.39 15.04 4.62
CA SER A 118 -10.37 14.43 3.73
C SER A 118 -10.91 13.11 4.30
N LYS A 119 -10.03 12.28 4.87
CA LYS A 119 -10.43 11.03 5.54
C LYS A 119 -11.33 11.29 6.74
N ARG A 120 -11.01 12.29 7.57
CA ARG A 120 -11.84 12.67 8.73
C ARG A 120 -13.20 13.21 8.31
N ILE A 121 -13.26 14.04 7.27
CA ILE A 121 -14.52 14.54 6.69
C ILE A 121 -15.39 13.37 6.21
N GLN A 122 -14.84 12.39 5.51
CA GLN A 122 -15.59 11.22 5.07
C GLN A 122 -16.18 10.41 6.23
N ILE A 123 -15.44 10.27 7.35
CA ILE A 123 -15.93 9.59 8.56
C ILE A 123 -17.11 10.37 9.18
N LEU A 124 -17.09 11.70 9.15
CA LEU A 124 -18.13 12.56 9.71
C LEU A 124 -19.38 12.61 8.85
N GLN A 125 -19.25 12.46 7.53
CA GLN A 125 -20.36 12.53 6.57
C GLN A 125 -21.11 11.20 6.40
N THR A 126 -20.67 10.09 7.01
CA THR A 126 -21.38 8.82 6.97
C THR A 126 -22.61 8.88 7.86
N PRO A 127 -23.86 8.74 7.34
CA PRO A 127 -25.06 8.80 8.15
C PRO A 127 -25.07 7.72 9.24
N ASN A 128 -25.52 8.10 10.43
CA ASN A 128 -25.71 7.22 11.57
C ASN A 128 -26.67 6.07 11.25
N SER A 129 -26.16 4.91 10.87
CA SER A 129 -26.91 3.66 10.88
C SER A 129 -26.19 2.62 11.74
N LEU A 130 -26.11 2.90 13.04
CA LEU A 130 -25.82 1.86 14.02
C LEU A 130 -26.66 2.12 15.26
N LYS A 131 -27.82 1.47 15.29
CA LYS A 131 -28.58 1.27 16.51
C LYS A 131 -27.78 0.34 17.43
N SER A 132 -27.73 0.81 18.69
CA SER A 132 -27.44 0.10 19.94
C SER A 132 -27.51 -1.42 19.91
N GLU A 133 -26.46 -2.05 20.37
CA GLU A 133 -26.55 -3.33 21.07
C GLU A 133 -25.99 -3.20 22.48
N LYS A 134 -26.85 -3.60 23.42
CA LYS A 134 -26.64 -3.58 24.87
C LYS A 134 -25.66 -4.67 25.28
N ASN A 135 -24.98 -4.33 26.39
CA ASN A 135 -24.17 -5.20 27.26
C ASN A 135 -24.65 -6.64 27.38
N ASN A 136 -23.70 -7.56 27.28
CA ASN A 136 -23.58 -8.65 28.27
C ASN A 136 -22.09 -9.00 28.45
N GLN A 137 -21.67 -8.97 29.70
CA GLN A 137 -20.38 -9.44 30.20
C GLN A 137 -20.32 -10.97 30.12
N ALA A 138 -19.26 -11.48 29.55
CA ALA A 138 -18.63 -12.72 29.97
C ALA A 138 -17.21 -12.79 29.39
N GLU A 139 -16.27 -12.97 30.29
CA GLU A 139 -14.84 -13.16 29.99
C GLU A 139 -14.68 -14.39 29.10
N ASP A 140 -13.94 -14.20 27.98
CA ASP A 140 -13.02 -15.24 27.54
C ASP A 140 -12.00 -14.64 26.55
N ASN A 141 -10.72 -14.94 26.77
CA ASN A 141 -9.56 -14.48 26.01
C ASN A 141 -9.54 -15.04 24.58
N LYS A 142 -10.36 -14.50 23.68
CA LYS A 142 -10.20 -14.59 22.24
C LYS A 142 -10.03 -13.18 21.68
N LYS A 143 -8.84 -12.85 21.22
CA LYS A 143 -8.59 -11.64 20.42
C LYS A 143 -9.42 -11.75 19.13
N ASP A 144 -10.66 -11.30 19.18
CA ASP A 144 -11.52 -11.09 18.02
C ASP A 144 -10.92 -9.98 17.15
N TYR A 145 -10.36 -10.36 16.00
CA TYR A 145 -10.18 -9.46 14.89
C TYR A 145 -11.57 -9.19 14.30
N LYS A 146 -12.31 -8.24 14.90
CA LYS A 146 -13.55 -7.72 14.32
C LYS A 146 -13.23 -7.08 12.97
N TYR A 147 -13.68 -7.74 11.90
CA TYR A 147 -13.65 -7.22 10.56
C TYR A 147 -14.42 -5.90 10.48
N LYS A 148 -13.74 -4.86 10.00
CA LYS A 148 -14.39 -3.59 9.68
C LYS A 148 -15.39 -3.82 8.55
N ASN A 149 -16.65 -3.52 8.84
CA ASN A 149 -17.80 -3.30 7.96
C ASN A 149 -17.95 -4.11 6.65
N ILE A 150 -19.18 -4.63 6.48
CA ILE A 150 -19.73 -5.27 5.26
C ILE A 150 -19.47 -4.48 3.94
N ALA A 151 -19.23 -3.16 4.02
CA ALA A 151 -18.83 -2.33 2.88
C ALA A 151 -17.42 -2.68 2.34
N ASP A 152 -16.48 -3.13 3.19
CA ASP A 152 -15.14 -3.58 2.76
C ASP A 152 -15.17 -4.96 2.10
N ILE A 153 -16.20 -5.76 2.39
CA ILE A 153 -16.43 -7.06 1.79
C ILE A 153 -16.86 -6.93 0.31
N LYS A 154 -17.54 -5.84 -0.06
CA LYS A 154 -17.96 -5.58 -1.45
C LYS A 154 -16.82 -5.20 -2.40
N ASN A 155 -15.61 -4.94 -1.90
CA ASN A 155 -14.48 -4.47 -2.70
C ASN A 155 -13.33 -5.49 -2.74
N PHE A 156 -13.62 -6.75 -3.09
CA PHE A 156 -12.55 -7.72 -3.35
C PHE A 156 -11.72 -7.30 -4.55
N TYR A 157 -12.38 -6.90 -5.63
CA TYR A 157 -11.75 -6.39 -6.85
C TYR A 157 -11.80 -4.85 -6.94
N LEU A 158 -11.03 -4.28 -7.85
CA LEU A 158 -11.18 -2.87 -8.23
C LEU A 158 -12.58 -2.63 -8.80
N LYS A 159 -13.16 -1.47 -8.46
CA LYS A 159 -14.45 -1.04 -9.02
C LYS A 159 -14.38 -0.97 -10.54
N GLY A 160 -15.21 -1.76 -11.20
CA GLY A 160 -15.24 -1.92 -12.65
C GLY A 160 -14.64 -3.25 -13.12
N HIS A 161 -14.09 -4.08 -12.23
CA HIS A 161 -13.68 -5.44 -12.57
C HIS A 161 -14.88 -6.27 -13.04
N GLN A 162 -14.66 -7.08 -14.05
CA GLN A 162 -15.67 -7.93 -14.68
C GLN A 162 -15.19 -9.39 -14.71
N ASN A 163 -16.05 -10.30 -15.09
CA ASN A 163 -15.66 -11.65 -15.42
C ASN A 163 -15.07 -11.71 -16.83
N TYR A 164 -13.94 -12.37 -16.99
CA TYR A 164 -13.21 -12.47 -18.25
C TYR A 164 -13.22 -13.90 -18.76
N ASN A 165 -13.68 -14.10 -20.00
CA ASN A 165 -13.75 -15.42 -20.62
C ASN A 165 -12.42 -15.92 -21.20
N GLN A 166 -11.36 -15.11 -21.09
CA GLN A 166 -10.05 -15.46 -21.63
C GLN A 166 -9.44 -16.63 -20.85
N LYS A 167 -8.85 -17.57 -21.60
CA LYS A 167 -8.09 -18.69 -21.07
C LYS A 167 -6.66 -18.64 -21.61
N ALA A 168 -5.75 -19.26 -20.90
CA ALA A 168 -4.41 -19.51 -21.38
C ALA A 168 -4.48 -20.37 -22.67
N SER A 169 -3.54 -20.19 -23.60
CA SER A 169 -3.38 -21.10 -24.72
C SER A 169 -3.01 -22.49 -24.21
N GLU A 170 -3.53 -23.55 -24.83
CA GLU A 170 -3.15 -24.93 -24.56
C GLU A 170 -1.65 -25.16 -24.79
N GLU A 171 -1.04 -24.42 -25.72
CA GLU A 171 0.39 -24.44 -25.99
C GLU A 171 1.23 -24.04 -24.75
N PHE A 172 0.63 -23.36 -23.77
CA PHE A 172 1.32 -22.97 -22.52
C PHE A 172 1.78 -24.19 -21.72
N GLU A 173 1.16 -25.35 -21.87
CA GLU A 173 1.56 -26.57 -21.21
C GLU A 173 3.00 -26.98 -21.56
N HIS A 174 3.46 -26.68 -22.80
CA HIS A 174 4.85 -26.86 -23.18
C HIS A 174 5.86 -26.14 -22.27
N TYR A 175 5.47 -24.99 -21.73
CA TYR A 175 6.30 -24.16 -20.85
C TYR A 175 6.16 -24.52 -19.37
N LEU A 176 5.29 -25.47 -19.03
CA LEU A 176 4.91 -25.79 -17.65
C LEU A 176 5.26 -27.23 -17.29
N TYR A 177 5.37 -27.47 -15.99
CA TYR A 177 5.37 -28.81 -15.40
C TYR A 177 4.70 -28.77 -14.03
N THR A 178 4.02 -29.85 -13.68
CA THR A 178 3.40 -30.01 -12.37
C THR A 178 4.43 -30.44 -11.33
N LYS A 179 4.36 -29.88 -10.14
CA LYS A 179 5.15 -30.31 -8.99
C LYS A 179 4.27 -30.38 -7.75
N GLU A 180 4.32 -31.52 -7.05
CA GLU A 180 3.75 -31.64 -5.72
C GLU A 180 4.62 -30.87 -4.71
N ILE A 181 3.99 -30.05 -3.85
CA ILE A 181 4.62 -29.33 -2.75
C ILE A 181 3.74 -29.46 -1.50
N LYS A 182 4.32 -29.22 -0.32
CA LYS A 182 3.55 -29.07 0.92
C LYS A 182 3.23 -27.60 1.17
N CYS A 183 1.98 -27.31 1.46
CA CYS A 183 1.57 -25.97 1.88
C CYS A 183 2.28 -25.57 3.20
N PRO A 184 2.93 -24.42 3.29
CA PRO A 184 3.64 -24.01 4.51
C PRO A 184 2.71 -23.72 5.69
N VAL A 185 1.40 -23.51 5.44
CA VAL A 185 0.40 -23.18 6.46
C VAL A 185 -0.29 -24.40 7.01
N CYS A 186 -0.94 -25.21 6.16
CA CYS A 186 -1.71 -26.39 6.59
C CYS A 186 -0.95 -27.73 6.47
N SER A 187 0.21 -27.73 5.83
CA SER A 187 1.07 -28.91 5.56
C SER A 187 0.46 -29.94 4.60
N ASN A 188 -0.72 -29.71 4.05
CA ASN A 188 -1.32 -30.57 3.05
C ASN A 188 -0.54 -30.55 1.75
N LYS A 189 -0.56 -31.65 1.02
CA LYS A 189 0.02 -31.74 -0.31
C LYS A 189 -0.83 -30.99 -1.31
N MET A 190 -0.19 -30.25 -2.20
CA MET A 190 -0.85 -29.54 -3.27
C MET A 190 0.00 -29.54 -4.55
N GLU A 191 -0.65 -29.54 -5.69
CA GLU A 191 0.01 -29.45 -6.97
C GLU A 191 0.13 -27.99 -7.42
N VAL A 192 1.28 -27.63 -7.95
CA VAL A 192 1.55 -26.32 -8.52
C VAL A 192 2.16 -26.42 -9.90
N LYS A 193 1.75 -25.53 -10.80
CA LYS A 193 2.40 -25.38 -12.10
C LYS A 193 3.66 -24.55 -11.94
N LYS A 194 4.79 -25.08 -12.38
CA LYS A 194 6.09 -24.41 -12.45
C LYS A 194 6.50 -24.16 -13.88
N ILE A 195 7.17 -23.04 -14.10
CA ILE A 195 7.63 -22.60 -15.41
C ILE A 195 8.98 -23.26 -15.73
N ARG A 196 9.10 -23.83 -16.92
CA ARG A 196 10.37 -24.32 -17.52
C ARG A 196 11.14 -23.13 -18.08
N ASN A 197 11.95 -22.47 -17.25
CA ASN A 197 12.66 -21.25 -17.63
C ASN A 197 13.56 -21.44 -18.88
N SER A 198 14.11 -22.62 -19.10
CA SER A 198 14.94 -22.95 -20.27
C SER A 198 14.19 -22.90 -21.60
N ARG A 199 12.86 -22.98 -21.58
CA ARG A 199 12.01 -22.92 -22.77
C ARG A 199 11.52 -21.51 -23.08
N LEU A 200 11.70 -20.57 -22.17
CA LEU A 200 11.26 -19.20 -22.35
C LEU A 200 12.17 -18.45 -23.33
N LYS A 201 11.57 -17.87 -24.37
CA LYS A 201 12.24 -16.99 -25.32
C LYS A 201 11.83 -15.56 -25.04
N LEU A 202 12.71 -14.80 -24.37
CA LEU A 202 12.49 -13.38 -24.06
C LEU A 202 12.49 -12.58 -25.36
N LYS A 203 11.43 -11.82 -25.61
CA LYS A 203 11.32 -10.89 -26.74
C LYS A 203 11.86 -9.52 -26.35
N GLU A 204 11.37 -8.99 -25.23
CA GLU A 204 11.78 -7.68 -24.73
C GLU A 204 11.50 -7.54 -23.22
N ILE A 205 12.09 -6.53 -22.61
CA ILE A 205 11.74 -6.06 -21.28
C ILE A 205 11.25 -4.62 -21.43
N ARG A 206 9.96 -4.40 -21.21
CA ARG A 206 9.32 -3.08 -21.27
C ARG A 206 9.90 -2.13 -20.20
N ASP A 207 9.54 -0.86 -20.30
CA ASP A 207 10.00 0.16 -19.36
C ASP A 207 9.45 -0.05 -17.95
N ASP A 208 8.20 -0.54 -17.80
CA ASP A 208 7.60 -0.94 -16.54
C ASP A 208 8.16 -2.28 -15.99
N LEU A 209 9.29 -2.74 -16.53
CA LEU A 209 9.97 -3.99 -16.19
C LEU A 209 9.16 -5.27 -16.48
N ARG A 210 8.06 -5.17 -17.25
CA ARG A 210 7.32 -6.35 -17.72
C ARG A 210 8.16 -7.10 -18.75
N PRO A 211 8.58 -8.35 -18.47
CA PRO A 211 9.21 -9.19 -19.48
C PRO A 211 8.14 -9.74 -20.43
N ILE A 212 8.31 -9.48 -21.71
CA ILE A 212 7.47 -10.04 -22.77
C ILE A 212 8.20 -11.24 -23.35
N TYR A 213 7.55 -12.38 -23.31
CA TYR A 213 8.05 -13.63 -23.92
C TYR A 213 7.27 -13.96 -25.18
N LYS A 214 7.91 -14.69 -26.09
CA LYS A 214 7.24 -15.25 -27.25
C LYS A 214 6.28 -16.35 -26.78
N ASP A 215 5.02 -16.23 -27.13
CA ASP A 215 3.97 -17.25 -26.97
C ASP A 215 3.70 -17.72 -25.51
N PHE A 216 4.12 -16.95 -24.48
CA PHE A 216 3.87 -17.32 -23.10
C PHE A 216 3.72 -16.12 -22.15
N LYS A 217 2.79 -16.19 -21.21
CA LYS A 217 2.50 -15.16 -20.21
C LYS A 217 2.87 -15.63 -18.78
N PRO A 218 4.15 -15.52 -18.35
CA PRO A 218 4.59 -16.08 -17.07
C PRO A 218 3.87 -15.55 -15.85
N HIS A 219 3.38 -14.30 -15.88
CA HIS A 219 2.72 -13.67 -14.74
C HIS A 219 1.41 -14.37 -14.37
N TRP A 220 0.75 -15.10 -15.27
CA TRP A 220 -0.41 -15.93 -14.97
C TRP A 220 -0.09 -17.08 -14.00
N TYR A 221 1.17 -17.46 -13.85
CA TYR A 221 1.66 -18.62 -13.07
C TYR A 221 2.58 -18.21 -11.90
N LYS A 222 2.58 -16.92 -11.52
CA LYS A 222 3.47 -16.40 -10.46
C LYS A 222 2.89 -16.42 -9.06
N VAL A 223 1.58 -16.65 -8.91
CA VAL A 223 0.89 -16.75 -7.63
C VAL A 223 0.39 -18.19 -7.47
N TRP A 224 0.57 -18.76 -6.30
CA TRP A 224 0.08 -20.08 -5.93
C TRP A 224 -0.94 -19.97 -4.80
N SER A 225 -1.98 -20.80 -4.85
CA SER A 225 -3.03 -20.87 -3.85
C SER A 225 -3.21 -22.29 -3.37
N CYS A 226 -3.29 -22.48 -2.05
CA CYS A 226 -3.62 -23.77 -1.45
C CYS A 226 -5.13 -23.99 -1.50
N PRO A 227 -5.64 -25.09 -2.07
CA PRO A 227 -7.08 -25.35 -2.16
C PRO A 227 -7.74 -25.63 -0.81
N ASP A 228 -6.96 -26.02 0.21
CA ASP A 228 -7.50 -26.42 1.52
C ASP A 228 -7.61 -25.27 2.51
N CYS A 229 -6.51 -24.52 2.71
CA CYS A 229 -6.48 -23.41 3.67
C CYS A 229 -6.52 -22.03 3.01
N PHE A 230 -6.59 -21.96 1.68
CA PHE A 230 -6.65 -20.76 0.84
C PHE A 230 -5.41 -19.87 0.89
N TYR A 231 -4.36 -20.29 1.62
CA TYR A 231 -3.11 -19.56 1.63
C TYR A 231 -2.62 -19.29 0.20
N THR A 232 -2.49 -18.02 -0.14
CA THR A 232 -2.21 -17.56 -1.49
C THR A 232 -1.09 -16.53 -1.47
N ALA A 233 0.02 -16.82 -2.13
CA ALA A 233 1.17 -15.91 -2.15
C ALA A 233 1.94 -16.00 -3.47
N PRO A 234 2.73 -14.95 -3.82
CA PRO A 234 3.67 -15.03 -4.92
C PRO A 234 4.64 -16.20 -4.72
N LYS A 235 4.93 -16.96 -5.80
CA LYS A 235 5.86 -18.09 -5.80
C LYS A 235 7.18 -17.79 -5.08
N ARG A 236 7.68 -16.55 -5.23
CA ARG A 236 8.98 -16.15 -4.69
C ARG A 236 8.99 -16.17 -3.15
N SER A 237 7.89 -15.78 -2.52
CA SER A 237 7.74 -15.65 -1.07
C SER A 237 6.79 -16.71 -0.48
N PHE A 238 6.41 -17.73 -1.25
CA PHE A 238 5.41 -18.72 -0.82
C PHE A 238 5.84 -19.49 0.44
N PHE A 239 7.13 -19.71 0.64
CA PHE A 239 7.68 -20.42 1.79
C PHE A 239 8.24 -19.48 2.87
N ASP A 240 8.26 -18.17 2.64
CA ASP A 240 8.85 -17.17 3.53
C ASP A 240 7.83 -16.68 4.57
N LEU A 241 7.44 -17.58 5.48
CA LEU A 241 6.47 -17.28 6.53
C LEU A 241 7.07 -17.46 7.92
N ASN A 242 6.98 -16.43 8.75
CA ASN A 242 7.27 -16.56 10.18
C ASN A 242 6.14 -17.30 10.93
N LYS A 243 6.45 -17.80 12.11
CA LYS A 243 5.51 -18.60 12.94
C LYS A 243 4.22 -17.82 13.28
N LYS A 244 4.32 -16.52 13.56
CA LYS A 244 3.18 -15.66 13.90
C LYS A 244 2.21 -15.53 12.72
N ASN A 245 2.74 -15.20 11.54
CA ASN A 245 1.93 -15.07 10.33
C ASN A 245 1.31 -16.41 9.92
N LYS A 246 2.05 -17.53 10.03
CA LYS A 246 1.52 -18.86 9.74
C LYS A 246 0.30 -19.18 10.60
N LYS A 247 0.34 -18.89 11.90
CA LYS A 247 -0.79 -19.10 12.80
C LYS A 247 -1.98 -18.20 12.42
N ASN A 248 -1.73 -16.91 12.23
CA ASN A 248 -2.78 -15.96 11.86
C ASN A 248 -3.49 -16.35 10.54
N ILE A 249 -2.73 -16.75 9.52
CA ILE A 249 -3.28 -17.21 8.25
C ILE A 249 -4.12 -18.47 8.42
N LYS A 250 -3.61 -19.46 9.19
CA LYS A 250 -4.31 -20.72 9.42
C LYS A 250 -5.67 -20.50 10.09
N ASP A 251 -5.72 -19.59 11.06
CA ASP A 251 -6.90 -19.38 11.89
C ASP A 251 -7.95 -18.48 11.20
N ASN A 252 -7.55 -17.56 10.32
CA ASN A 252 -8.44 -16.50 9.87
C ASN A 252 -8.62 -16.42 8.34
N PHE A 253 -7.63 -16.79 7.52
CA PHE A 253 -7.62 -16.41 6.10
C PHE A 253 -8.71 -17.10 5.28
N LYS A 254 -8.93 -18.43 5.50
CA LYS A 254 -9.95 -19.17 4.76
C LYS A 254 -11.35 -18.61 5.01
N GLY A 255 -11.72 -18.40 6.29
CA GLY A 255 -13.02 -17.81 6.64
C GLY A 255 -13.20 -16.41 6.06
N MET A 256 -12.14 -15.58 6.09
CA MET A 256 -12.17 -14.24 5.48
C MET A 256 -12.48 -14.31 3.98
N ILE A 257 -11.82 -15.18 3.22
CA ILE A 257 -12.05 -15.30 1.78
C ILE A 257 -13.43 -15.88 1.48
N GLN A 258 -13.89 -16.86 2.23
CA GLN A 258 -15.22 -17.43 2.08
C GLN A 258 -16.34 -16.42 2.40
N ASN A 259 -16.14 -15.54 3.37
CA ASN A 259 -17.06 -14.43 3.64
C ASN A 259 -17.15 -13.43 2.47
N ILE A 260 -16.07 -13.29 1.68
CA ILE A 260 -16.02 -12.36 0.53
C ILE A 260 -16.58 -13.02 -0.73
N LEU A 261 -16.12 -14.23 -1.04
CA LEU A 261 -16.40 -14.90 -2.33
C LEU A 261 -17.51 -15.96 -2.23
N GLY A 262 -18.04 -16.21 -1.03
CA GLY A 262 -19.07 -17.21 -0.74
C GLY A 262 -18.50 -18.47 -0.09
N GLU A 263 -19.30 -19.11 0.75
CA GLU A 263 -18.89 -20.28 1.55
C GLU A 263 -18.44 -21.47 0.68
N ASN A 264 -19.01 -21.63 -0.50
CA ASN A 264 -18.67 -22.69 -1.45
C ASN A 264 -17.43 -22.38 -2.31
N TYR A 265 -16.87 -21.17 -2.21
CA TYR A 265 -15.68 -20.81 -2.95
C TYR A 265 -14.47 -21.67 -2.54
N LYS A 266 -13.76 -22.17 -3.53
CA LYS A 266 -12.47 -22.85 -3.38
C LYS A 266 -11.51 -22.34 -4.44
N PRO A 267 -10.29 -21.90 -4.08
CA PRO A 267 -9.30 -21.52 -5.06
C PRO A 267 -8.95 -22.75 -5.90
N LYS A 268 -9.25 -22.68 -7.18
CA LYS A 268 -9.06 -23.77 -8.12
C LYS A 268 -8.38 -23.22 -9.36
N PHE A 269 -7.31 -23.86 -9.76
CA PHE A 269 -6.69 -23.59 -11.04
C PHE A 269 -6.96 -24.76 -11.97
N GLN A 270 -7.72 -24.50 -13.02
CA GLN A 270 -7.90 -25.43 -14.14
C GLN A 270 -6.86 -25.11 -15.22
N GLU A 271 -6.55 -26.10 -16.06
CA GLU A 271 -5.75 -25.88 -17.25
C GLU A 271 -6.58 -26.26 -18.49
N PRO A 272 -6.59 -25.45 -19.53
CA PRO A 272 -5.94 -24.13 -19.65
C PRO A 272 -6.50 -23.13 -18.65
N ARG A 273 -5.57 -22.39 -17.97
CA ARG A 273 -5.88 -21.47 -16.86
C ARG A 273 -6.80 -20.34 -17.31
N SER A 274 -7.85 -20.08 -16.54
CA SER A 274 -8.75 -18.95 -16.74
C SER A 274 -8.15 -17.67 -16.19
N LEU A 275 -8.37 -16.54 -16.88
CA LEU A 275 -7.94 -15.22 -16.41
C LEU A 275 -8.64 -14.83 -15.11
N ASN A 276 -9.90 -15.23 -14.89
CA ASN A 276 -10.61 -15.02 -13.62
C ASN A 276 -9.89 -15.71 -12.45
N GLU A 277 -9.50 -16.97 -12.61
CA GLU A 277 -8.75 -17.71 -11.57
C GLU A 277 -7.42 -17.03 -11.24
N VAL A 278 -6.79 -16.42 -12.24
CA VAL A 278 -5.56 -15.65 -12.05
C VAL A 278 -5.85 -14.38 -11.26
N PHE A 279 -6.90 -13.63 -11.62
CA PHE A 279 -7.31 -12.45 -10.86
C PHE A 279 -7.66 -12.81 -9.42
N ASP A 280 -8.45 -13.85 -9.18
CA ASP A 280 -8.79 -14.33 -7.84
C ASP A 280 -7.53 -14.54 -7.00
N ALA A 281 -6.55 -15.26 -7.54
CA ALA A 281 -5.30 -15.52 -6.83
C ALA A 281 -4.53 -14.24 -6.50
N TYR A 282 -4.46 -13.28 -7.41
CA TYR A 282 -3.77 -12.03 -7.17
C TYR A 282 -4.49 -11.17 -6.12
N TYR A 283 -5.82 -11.10 -6.16
CA TYR A 283 -6.59 -10.36 -5.17
C TYR A 283 -6.61 -11.06 -3.81
N MET A 284 -6.64 -12.39 -3.77
CA MET A 284 -6.42 -13.15 -2.53
C MET A 284 -5.05 -12.86 -1.93
N ALA A 285 -4.00 -12.74 -2.76
CA ALA A 285 -2.67 -12.37 -2.28
C ALA A 285 -2.63 -10.93 -1.72
N ILE A 286 -3.40 -9.97 -2.27
CA ILE A 286 -3.58 -8.64 -1.67
C ILE A 286 -4.23 -8.77 -0.29
N LYS A 287 -5.30 -9.56 -0.17
CA LYS A 287 -5.98 -9.79 1.13
C LYS A 287 -5.09 -10.51 2.15
N LEU A 288 -4.26 -11.41 1.68
CA LEU A 288 -3.23 -12.01 2.55
C LEU A 288 -2.26 -10.95 3.06
N PHE A 289 -1.79 -10.05 2.21
CA PHE A 289 -0.87 -8.98 2.58
C PHE A 289 -1.51 -8.03 3.60
N ASP A 290 -2.81 -7.72 3.47
CA ASP A 290 -3.57 -6.96 4.47
C ASP A 290 -3.57 -7.69 5.84
N LEU A 291 -3.74 -9.01 5.85
CA LEU A 291 -3.77 -9.82 7.08
C LEU A 291 -2.41 -9.90 7.79
N ILE A 292 -1.31 -9.93 7.04
CA ILE A 292 0.05 -10.09 7.61
C ILE A 292 0.85 -8.79 7.70
N ASN A 293 0.28 -7.66 7.34
CA ASN A 293 0.94 -6.36 7.23
C ASN A 293 2.24 -6.45 6.40
N ALA A 294 2.11 -6.91 5.15
CA ALA A 294 3.24 -7.06 4.24
C ALA A 294 3.90 -5.72 3.90
N SER A 295 5.12 -5.75 3.35
CA SER A 295 5.83 -4.52 2.98
C SER A 295 5.13 -3.80 1.82
N LYS A 296 5.19 -2.47 1.78
CA LYS A 296 4.66 -1.65 0.69
C LYS A 296 5.25 -2.04 -0.66
N LYS A 297 6.51 -2.47 -0.68
CA LYS A 297 7.15 -3.03 -1.87
C LYS A 297 6.42 -4.26 -2.42
N ASP A 298 5.98 -5.16 -1.55
CA ASP A 298 5.29 -6.37 -1.98
C ASP A 298 3.92 -6.03 -2.59
N TYR A 299 3.17 -5.09 -1.98
CA TYR A 299 1.95 -4.54 -2.58
C TYR A 299 2.21 -3.90 -3.94
N ALA A 300 3.25 -3.07 -4.07
CA ALA A 300 3.58 -2.39 -5.32
C ALA A 300 3.78 -3.39 -6.47
N TYR A 301 4.58 -4.43 -6.23
CA TYR A 301 4.82 -5.45 -7.25
C TYR A 301 3.59 -6.31 -7.57
N LEU A 302 2.70 -6.50 -6.60
CA LEU A 302 1.46 -7.23 -6.84
C LEU A 302 0.49 -6.41 -7.68
N TRP A 303 0.29 -5.13 -7.32
CA TRP A 303 -0.53 -4.19 -8.09
C TRP A 303 0.00 -3.95 -9.51
N LEU A 304 1.31 -3.89 -9.67
CA LEU A 304 1.93 -3.80 -11.00
C LEU A 304 1.59 -5.04 -11.87
N ARG A 305 1.60 -6.24 -11.29
CA ARG A 305 1.20 -7.45 -12.02
C ARG A 305 -0.29 -7.51 -12.28
N ILE A 306 -1.12 -7.00 -11.37
CA ILE A 306 -2.57 -6.85 -11.61
C ILE A 306 -2.80 -5.89 -12.79
N SER A 307 -2.01 -4.82 -12.94
CA SER A 307 -2.13 -3.95 -14.12
C SER A 307 -1.81 -4.68 -15.43
N TRP A 308 -0.83 -5.60 -15.41
CA TRP A 308 -0.54 -6.44 -16.58
C TRP A 308 -1.66 -7.45 -16.90
N LEU A 309 -2.38 -7.94 -15.87
CA LEU A 309 -3.56 -8.79 -16.09
C LEU A 309 -4.72 -8.01 -16.72
N TYR A 310 -4.94 -6.77 -16.27
CA TYR A 310 -5.93 -5.89 -16.89
C TYR A 310 -5.56 -5.50 -18.32
N GLU A 311 -4.27 -5.33 -18.60
CA GLU A 311 -3.79 -5.14 -19.97
C GLU A 311 -4.05 -6.38 -20.84
N ASP A 312 -3.85 -7.58 -20.29
CA ASP A 312 -4.21 -8.84 -20.95
C ASP A 312 -5.73 -8.96 -21.20
N ALA A 313 -6.54 -8.30 -20.37
CA ALA A 313 -8.00 -8.23 -20.47
C ALA A 313 -8.50 -7.08 -21.37
N ASN A 314 -7.63 -6.22 -21.88
CA ASN A 314 -7.94 -4.99 -22.64
C ASN A 314 -8.77 -3.98 -21.83
N GLU A 315 -8.49 -3.82 -20.54
CA GLU A 315 -9.21 -2.95 -19.60
C GLU A 315 -8.39 -1.71 -19.22
N ASP A 316 -8.19 -0.78 -20.13
CA ASP A 316 -7.30 0.39 -19.98
C ASP A 316 -7.56 1.20 -18.71
N LYS A 317 -8.83 1.44 -18.35
CA LYS A 317 -9.19 2.17 -17.13
C LYS A 317 -8.74 1.43 -15.85
N LEU A 318 -8.73 0.11 -15.86
CA LEU A 318 -8.30 -0.70 -14.74
C LEU A 318 -6.78 -0.89 -14.75
N VAL A 319 -6.13 -0.88 -15.92
CA VAL A 319 -4.67 -0.76 -16.07
C VAL A 319 -4.18 0.52 -15.40
N GLU A 320 -4.81 1.65 -15.69
CA GLU A 320 -4.47 2.94 -15.09
C GLU A 320 -4.62 2.91 -13.57
N LYS A 321 -5.79 2.51 -13.05
CA LYS A 321 -6.06 2.44 -11.61
C LYS A 321 -5.10 1.52 -10.87
N SER A 322 -4.81 0.34 -11.40
CA SER A 322 -3.94 -0.63 -10.76
C SER A 322 -2.46 -0.24 -10.81
N SER A 323 -2.00 0.32 -11.95
CA SER A 323 -0.64 0.85 -12.05
C SER A 323 -0.43 2.12 -11.19
N TYR A 324 -1.48 2.94 -11.00
CA TYR A 324 -1.45 4.06 -10.07
C TYR A 324 -1.27 3.57 -8.62
N LYS A 325 -2.00 2.53 -8.20
CA LYS A 325 -1.79 1.90 -6.89
C LYS A 325 -0.36 1.36 -6.74
N ALA A 326 0.17 0.71 -7.77
CA ALA A 326 1.55 0.25 -7.76
C ALA A 326 2.54 1.41 -7.57
N MET A 327 2.32 2.53 -8.24
CA MET A 327 3.12 3.76 -8.09
C MET A 327 3.05 4.30 -6.66
N GLU A 328 1.85 4.42 -6.07
CA GLU A 328 1.68 4.93 -4.70
C GLU A 328 2.41 4.05 -3.68
N TYR A 329 2.20 2.74 -3.70
CA TYR A 329 2.88 1.82 -2.79
C TYR A 329 4.41 1.83 -2.99
N LEU A 330 4.89 1.95 -4.24
CA LEU A 330 6.32 1.99 -4.53
C LEU A 330 6.95 3.30 -4.07
N ARG A 331 6.24 4.43 -4.25
CA ARG A 331 6.63 5.75 -3.76
C ARG A 331 6.75 5.73 -2.22
N ASP A 332 5.71 5.23 -1.55
CA ASP A 332 5.67 5.18 -0.10
C ASP A 332 6.77 4.25 0.46
N PHE A 333 7.06 3.15 -0.23
CA PHE A 333 8.19 2.30 0.13
C PHE A 333 9.54 3.03 -0.04
N TYR A 334 9.69 3.76 -1.13
CA TYR A 334 10.96 4.46 -1.42
C TYR A 334 11.24 5.61 -0.46
N TYR A 335 10.21 6.37 -0.08
CA TYR A 335 10.35 7.57 0.75
C TYR A 335 10.13 7.36 2.24
N GLU A 336 9.31 6.38 2.65
CA GLU A 336 8.86 6.22 4.04
C GLU A 336 9.41 4.95 4.71
N ASP A 337 9.63 3.88 3.96
CA ASP A 337 10.13 2.62 4.50
C ASP A 337 11.67 2.57 4.42
N ASP A 338 12.28 1.72 5.26
CA ASP A 338 13.71 1.49 5.25
C ASP A 338 14.13 0.70 3.99
N SER A 339 14.40 1.45 2.91
CA SER A 339 14.98 0.89 1.69
C SER A 339 16.45 0.49 1.84
N SER A 340 17.06 0.72 3.01
CA SER A 340 18.48 0.44 3.30
C SER A 340 18.83 -1.05 3.21
N SER A 341 17.83 -1.94 3.33
CA SER A 341 17.99 -3.40 3.19
C SER A 341 18.20 -3.88 1.75
N LEU A 342 18.03 -2.99 0.76
CA LEU A 342 18.17 -3.35 -0.66
C LEU A 342 19.60 -3.22 -1.14
N SER A 343 20.03 -4.16 -1.98
CA SER A 343 21.30 -3.99 -2.71
C SER A 343 21.17 -2.83 -3.73
N ASN A 344 22.28 -2.15 -4.05
CA ASN A 344 22.30 -1.04 -5.01
C ASN A 344 21.59 -1.36 -6.33
N ASN A 345 21.75 -2.59 -6.84
CA ASN A 345 21.07 -3.00 -8.07
C ASN A 345 19.55 -3.15 -7.90
N GLN A 346 19.07 -3.53 -6.73
CA GLN A 346 17.63 -3.60 -6.43
C GLN A 346 17.07 -2.19 -6.25
N THR A 347 17.80 -1.31 -5.57
CA THR A 347 17.43 0.10 -5.41
C THR A 347 17.34 0.80 -6.76
N ASN A 348 18.34 0.64 -7.63
CA ASN A 348 18.34 1.28 -8.96
C ASN A 348 17.20 0.78 -9.86
N LYS A 349 16.84 -0.52 -9.77
CA LYS A 349 15.66 -1.05 -10.47
C LYS A 349 14.36 -0.45 -9.93
N LEU A 350 14.27 -0.30 -8.62
CA LEU A 350 13.09 0.27 -7.96
C LEU A 350 12.92 1.74 -8.34
N ILE A 351 14.00 2.53 -8.29
CA ILE A 351 14.00 3.94 -8.67
C ILE A 351 13.60 4.11 -10.15
N LEU A 352 14.17 3.30 -11.04
CA LEU A 352 13.80 3.33 -12.45
C LEU A 352 12.33 3.00 -12.66
N LEU A 353 11.81 1.96 -12.01
CA LEU A 353 10.40 1.59 -12.08
C LEU A 353 9.50 2.72 -11.55
N LEU A 354 9.87 3.34 -10.43
CA LEU A 354 9.10 4.44 -9.86
C LEU A 354 9.08 5.66 -10.80
N ALA A 355 10.21 6.00 -11.42
CA ALA A 355 10.28 7.08 -12.42
C ALA A 355 9.39 6.79 -13.63
N VAL A 356 9.41 5.55 -14.14
CA VAL A 356 8.53 5.12 -15.25
C VAL A 356 7.06 5.24 -14.87
N LEU A 357 6.69 4.82 -13.66
CA LEU A 357 5.31 4.92 -13.18
C LEU A 357 4.88 6.38 -12.97
N PHE A 358 5.76 7.24 -12.45
CA PHE A 358 5.47 8.67 -12.36
C PHE A 358 5.21 9.29 -13.74
N TYR A 359 6.07 9.00 -14.72
CA TYR A 359 5.87 9.46 -16.08
C TYR A 359 4.55 8.96 -16.68
N LYS A 360 4.26 7.64 -16.55
CA LYS A 360 2.99 7.04 -17.01
C LYS A 360 1.74 7.72 -16.43
N HIS A 361 1.84 8.28 -15.23
CA HIS A 361 0.74 8.95 -14.53
C HIS A 361 0.84 10.48 -14.56
N ASN A 362 1.42 11.04 -15.59
CA ASN A 362 1.54 12.50 -15.82
C ASN A 362 2.17 13.26 -14.63
N LYS A 363 3.22 12.67 -14.04
CA LYS A 363 4.01 13.27 -12.96
C LYS A 363 5.49 13.41 -13.33
N PRO A 364 5.82 14.07 -14.45
CA PRO A 364 7.20 14.18 -14.95
C PRO A 364 8.13 14.87 -13.94
N ASP A 365 7.63 15.86 -13.19
CA ASP A 365 8.41 16.58 -12.18
C ASP A 365 8.91 15.67 -11.04
N GLN A 366 8.19 14.60 -10.74
CA GLN A 366 8.62 13.59 -9.76
C GLN A 366 9.55 12.54 -10.39
N ALA A 367 9.44 12.28 -11.68
CA ALA A 367 10.30 11.34 -12.40
C ALA A 367 11.71 11.90 -12.65
N ILE A 368 11.82 13.16 -13.03
CA ILE A 368 13.08 13.83 -13.44
C ILE A 368 14.18 13.72 -12.35
N PRO A 369 13.94 14.04 -11.07
CA PRO A 369 14.97 13.93 -10.03
C PRO A 369 15.48 12.49 -9.88
N LEU A 370 14.59 11.50 -9.91
CA LEU A 370 14.96 10.09 -9.79
C LEU A 370 15.81 9.60 -10.97
N LEU A 371 15.49 10.07 -12.18
CA LEU A 371 16.25 9.75 -13.39
C LEU A 371 17.63 10.39 -13.35
N ASN A 372 17.74 11.63 -12.89
CA ASN A 372 19.03 12.32 -12.71
C ASN A 372 19.93 11.57 -11.72
N ASP A 373 19.39 11.14 -10.57
CA ASP A 373 20.14 10.35 -9.60
C ASP A 373 20.71 9.07 -10.26
N LEU A 374 19.88 8.34 -11.03
CA LEU A 374 20.33 7.12 -11.73
C LEU A 374 21.37 7.38 -12.82
N ILE A 375 21.30 8.51 -13.51
CA ILE A 375 22.24 8.87 -14.60
C ILE A 375 23.63 9.20 -14.03
N HIS A 376 23.68 9.92 -12.91
CA HIS A 376 24.92 10.45 -12.35
C HIS A 376 25.56 9.53 -11.28
N GLU A 377 24.82 8.58 -10.72
CA GLU A 377 25.34 7.69 -9.69
C GLU A 377 26.31 6.65 -10.29
N ASN A 378 27.55 6.61 -9.80
CA ASN A 378 28.61 5.74 -10.32
C ASN A 378 28.30 4.23 -10.19
N ILE A 379 27.45 3.85 -9.22
CA ILE A 379 27.11 2.45 -8.90
C ILE A 379 26.00 1.91 -9.84
N THR A 380 25.38 2.77 -10.64
CA THR A 380 24.29 2.39 -11.55
C THR A 380 24.79 1.56 -12.73
N LYS A 381 24.21 0.37 -12.93
CA LYS A 381 24.54 -0.48 -14.08
C LYS A 381 24.28 0.25 -15.40
N LYS A 382 25.15 0.06 -16.40
CA LYS A 382 25.05 0.67 -17.75
C LYS A 382 23.64 0.56 -18.37
N VAL A 383 22.97 -0.60 -18.20
CA VAL A 383 21.61 -0.86 -18.74
C VAL A 383 20.57 0.05 -18.07
N HIS A 384 20.61 0.20 -16.74
CA HIS A 384 19.66 1.08 -16.02
C HIS A 384 19.94 2.55 -16.31
N ARG A 385 21.21 2.93 -16.37
CA ARG A 385 21.63 4.29 -16.73
C ARG A 385 21.17 4.68 -18.14
N LYS A 386 21.30 3.76 -19.11
CA LYS A 386 20.80 4.00 -20.47
C LYS A 386 19.29 4.22 -20.47
N LYS A 387 18.51 3.32 -19.87
CA LYS A 387 17.04 3.47 -19.78
C LYS A 387 16.63 4.76 -19.06
N ALA A 388 17.32 5.13 -17.98
CA ALA A 388 17.07 6.39 -17.28
C ALA A 388 17.31 7.61 -18.16
N ARG A 389 18.39 7.61 -18.93
CA ARG A 389 18.73 8.68 -19.88
C ARG A 389 17.71 8.76 -21.02
N ASP A 390 17.33 7.63 -21.60
CA ASP A 390 16.36 7.58 -22.69
C ASP A 390 15.01 8.16 -22.24
N LEU A 391 14.52 7.77 -21.06
CA LEU A 391 13.28 8.30 -20.50
C LEU A 391 13.40 9.80 -20.12
N PHE A 392 14.53 10.22 -19.56
CA PHE A 392 14.78 11.62 -19.21
C PHE A 392 14.73 12.52 -20.46
N LEU A 393 15.39 12.10 -21.55
CA LEU A 393 15.40 12.85 -22.81
C LEU A 393 14.00 12.94 -23.40
N LYS A 394 13.24 11.84 -23.39
CA LYS A 394 11.85 11.81 -23.84
C LYS A 394 10.98 12.82 -23.09
N ILE A 395 11.05 12.84 -21.75
CA ILE A 395 10.29 13.79 -20.93
C ILE A 395 10.66 15.23 -21.27
N ARG A 396 11.95 15.51 -21.45
CA ARG A 396 12.43 16.87 -21.78
C ARG A 396 12.00 17.35 -23.17
N GLU A 397 11.94 16.44 -24.12
CA GLU A 397 11.45 16.74 -25.47
C GLU A 397 9.94 17.06 -25.46
N GLU A 398 9.14 16.26 -24.78
CA GLU A 398 7.70 16.50 -24.61
C GLU A 398 7.43 17.86 -23.94
N GLN A 399 8.13 18.17 -22.83
CA GLN A 399 8.01 19.48 -22.14
C GLN A 399 8.40 20.67 -23.03
N ARG A 400 9.34 20.50 -23.95
CA ARG A 400 9.70 21.57 -24.90
C ARG A 400 8.59 21.79 -25.94
N ASN A 401 8.01 20.71 -26.44
CA ASN A 401 6.94 20.77 -27.44
C ASN A 401 5.63 21.33 -26.87
N GLU A 402 5.37 21.18 -25.57
CA GLU A 402 4.21 21.77 -24.88
C GLU A 402 4.39 23.28 -24.62
N ASN A 403 5.62 23.78 -24.58
CA ASN A 403 5.93 25.19 -24.31
C ASN A 403 6.15 26.03 -25.61
N ASN A 404 6.12 25.39 -26.78
CA ASN A 404 6.14 26.03 -28.12
C ASN A 404 4.76 26.01 -28.77
#